data_e9517cbfc263cbf25d4f2444f9e94f52
#
_entry.id   e9517cbfc263cbf25d4f2444f9e94f52
#
_cell.length_a   1.000
_cell.length_b   1.000
_cell.length_c   1.000
_cell.angle_alpha   90.00
_cell.angle_beta   90.00
_cell.angle_gamma   90.00
#
_symmetry.space_group_name_H-M   'P 1'
#
loop_
_entity.id
_entity.type
_entity.pdbx_description
1 polymer ?
#
loop_
_entity_poly.entity_id
_entity_poly.type
_entity_poly.pdbx_seq_one_letter_code
_entity_poly.pdbx_strand_id
1 'polypeptide(L)'
;ASGAGGSTALSSAELYLGGGTSVQQAVGYDDTVEATFGYLMAANSPQADPDKVRAYAEGGADHLEWLTSLGVPFKNSEYPHRAMMALTDDCLLYTGSEKAWPYRDQFAPAPRGHNLEVEGDNGGPLLMQLLEAAVRERGVAVALESRVLRLIVKDRDDALTVCGVVVRQDGEERYYKAERSVVLCAGGFVMNSDML
;
A
#
# COMPACT_ATOMS: atom_id res chain seq x y z
N ALA A 1 -9.91 17.85 -0.21
CA ALA A 1 -8.79 18.17 0.66
C ALA A 1 -7.89 19.20 -0.02
N SER A 2 -7.24 20.06 0.79
CA SER A 2 -6.34 21.12 0.34
C SER A 2 -4.94 20.62 -0.02
N GLY A 3 -4.64 19.36 0.27
CA GLY A 3 -3.37 18.71 -0.03
C GLY A 3 -3.56 17.21 -0.30
N ALA A 4 -2.60 16.61 -0.98
CA ALA A 4 -2.51 15.18 -1.13
C ALA A 4 -1.90 14.52 0.14
N GLY A 5 -1.97 13.20 0.22
CA GLY A 5 -1.31 12.42 1.26
C GLY A 5 -2.25 11.60 2.15
N GLY A 6 -3.33 12.20 2.60
CA GLY A 6 -4.30 11.52 3.45
C GLY A 6 -3.67 10.79 4.64
N SER A 7 -4.13 9.57 4.92
CA SER A 7 -3.59 8.73 6.00
C SER A 7 -2.14 8.31 5.78
N THR A 8 -1.70 8.17 4.53
CA THR A 8 -0.32 7.78 4.20
C THR A 8 0.68 8.82 4.70
N ALA A 9 0.38 10.12 4.50
CA ALA A 9 1.24 11.20 4.98
C ALA A 9 1.32 11.30 6.52
N LEU A 10 0.40 10.66 7.23
CA LEU A 10 0.33 10.63 8.70
C LEU A 10 0.82 9.30 9.29
N SER A 11 1.27 8.37 8.44
CA SER A 11 1.75 7.05 8.85
C SER A 11 3.27 7.02 8.96
N SER A 12 3.81 5.95 9.56
CA SER A 12 5.24 5.63 9.53
C SER A 12 5.74 5.18 8.15
N ALA A 13 4.84 4.96 7.18
CA ALA A 13 5.11 4.32 5.90
C ALA A 13 5.75 2.92 6.03
N GLU A 14 5.36 2.17 7.06
CA GLU A 14 5.73 0.76 7.09
C GLU A 14 4.96 0.00 6.00
N LEU A 15 5.69 -0.76 5.21
CA LEU A 15 5.21 -1.60 4.13
C LEU A 15 5.46 -3.07 4.49
N TYR A 16 4.40 -3.87 4.59
CA TYR A 16 4.55 -5.28 4.88
C TYR A 16 4.74 -6.07 3.59
N LEU A 17 5.99 -6.30 3.19
CA LEU A 17 6.36 -6.94 1.93
C LEU A 17 7.21 -8.18 2.18
N GLY A 18 6.99 -9.22 1.40
CA GLY A 18 7.77 -10.47 1.47
C GLY A 18 8.07 -11.00 0.07
N GLY A 19 8.45 -12.27 0.01
CA GLY A 19 8.73 -12.93 -1.26
C GLY A 19 10.16 -12.72 -1.77
N GLY A 20 11.09 -12.36 -0.88
CA GLY A 20 12.50 -12.19 -1.23
C GLY A 20 12.82 -10.80 -1.78
N THR A 21 12.42 -9.75 -1.07
CA THR A 21 12.78 -8.38 -1.42
C THR A 21 14.30 -8.18 -1.42
N SER A 22 14.80 -7.18 -2.17
CA SER A 22 16.23 -6.86 -2.20
C SER A 22 16.80 -6.55 -0.81
N VAL A 23 16.03 -5.89 0.06
CA VAL A 23 16.41 -5.61 1.45
C VAL A 23 16.50 -6.89 2.28
N GLN A 24 15.52 -7.80 2.15
CA GLN A 24 15.58 -9.11 2.82
C GLN A 24 16.83 -9.89 2.42
N GLN A 25 17.10 -9.99 1.13
CA GLN A 25 18.28 -10.70 0.60
C GLN A 25 19.60 -10.06 1.06
N ALA A 26 19.69 -8.74 1.04
CA ALA A 26 20.89 -8.01 1.46
C ALA A 26 21.24 -8.21 2.95
N VAL A 27 20.22 -8.44 3.79
CA VAL A 27 20.38 -8.71 5.23
C VAL A 27 20.55 -10.22 5.52
N GLY A 28 20.39 -11.08 4.50
CA GLY A 28 20.64 -12.53 4.60
C GLY A 28 19.40 -13.38 4.84
N TYR A 29 18.21 -12.85 4.57
CA TYR A 29 16.97 -13.64 4.62
C TYR A 29 16.61 -14.18 3.23
N ASP A 30 16.32 -15.48 3.18
CA ASP A 30 15.82 -16.19 2.00
C ASP A 30 14.30 -16.39 2.14
N ASP A 31 13.56 -15.29 2.13
CA ASP A 31 12.09 -15.34 2.12
C ASP A 31 11.59 -15.64 0.71
N THR A 32 10.50 -16.38 0.60
CA THR A 32 9.94 -16.77 -0.70
C THR A 32 8.47 -16.35 -0.83
N VAL A 33 8.01 -16.25 -2.05
CA VAL A 33 6.58 -16.04 -2.35
C VAL A 33 5.71 -17.09 -1.66
N GLU A 34 6.13 -18.37 -1.69
CA GLU A 34 5.37 -19.46 -1.06
C GLU A 34 5.35 -19.36 0.46
N ALA A 35 6.46 -18.98 1.10
CA ALA A 35 6.50 -18.76 2.55
C ALA A 35 5.65 -17.56 2.97
N THR A 36 5.70 -16.48 2.20
CA THR A 36 4.87 -15.28 2.42
C THR A 36 3.39 -15.61 2.23
N PHE A 37 3.02 -16.26 1.14
CA PHE A 37 1.65 -16.68 0.86
C PHE A 37 1.09 -17.60 1.95
N GLY A 38 1.82 -18.65 2.31
CA GLY A 38 1.38 -19.61 3.32
C GLY A 38 1.18 -18.95 4.69
N TYR A 39 2.13 -18.10 5.10
CA TYR A 39 2.03 -17.35 6.35
C TYR A 39 0.80 -16.42 6.34
N LEU A 40 0.60 -15.64 5.29
CA LEU A 40 -0.53 -14.70 5.20
C LEU A 40 -1.88 -15.43 5.18
N MET A 41 -1.97 -16.57 4.48
CA MET A 41 -3.17 -17.40 4.50
C MET A 41 -3.49 -17.90 5.91
N ALA A 42 -2.49 -18.40 6.63
CA ALA A 42 -2.66 -18.89 8.00
C ALA A 42 -3.01 -17.76 9.00
N ALA A 43 -2.32 -16.61 8.88
CA ALA A 43 -2.51 -15.50 9.81
C ALA A 43 -3.85 -14.78 9.63
N ASN A 44 -4.44 -14.80 8.42
CA ASN A 44 -5.70 -14.13 8.12
C ASN A 44 -6.89 -15.10 7.97
N SER A 45 -6.71 -16.40 8.27
CA SER A 45 -7.80 -17.39 8.24
C SER A 45 -8.88 -17.04 9.28
N PRO A 46 -10.18 -17.27 8.99
CA PRO A 46 -10.76 -17.87 7.77
C PRO A 46 -11.11 -16.86 6.66
N GLN A 47 -10.84 -15.57 6.81
CA GLN A 47 -11.28 -14.51 5.88
C GLN A 47 -10.31 -14.28 4.71
N ALA A 48 -9.16 -14.98 4.70
CA ALA A 48 -8.18 -14.84 3.65
C ALA A 48 -8.72 -15.28 2.28
N ASP A 49 -8.65 -14.39 1.30
CA ASP A 49 -8.95 -14.66 -0.10
C ASP A 49 -7.66 -15.14 -0.78
N PRO A 50 -7.57 -16.41 -1.22
CA PRO A 50 -6.31 -16.96 -1.75
C PRO A 50 -5.78 -16.22 -2.97
N ASP A 51 -6.65 -15.77 -3.86
CA ASP A 51 -6.23 -15.10 -5.10
C ASP A 51 -5.62 -13.73 -4.78
N LYS A 52 -6.21 -12.98 -3.85
CA LYS A 52 -5.66 -11.70 -3.40
C LYS A 52 -4.36 -11.85 -2.64
N VAL A 53 -4.29 -12.84 -1.74
CA VAL A 53 -3.05 -13.13 -0.98
C VAL A 53 -1.94 -13.59 -1.92
N ARG A 54 -2.26 -14.40 -2.95
CA ARG A 54 -1.29 -14.83 -3.96
C ARG A 54 -0.75 -13.63 -4.73
N ALA A 55 -1.62 -12.80 -5.28
CA ALA A 55 -1.21 -11.59 -6.02
C ALA A 55 -0.36 -10.64 -5.14
N TYR A 56 -0.71 -10.51 -3.85
CA TYR A 56 0.06 -9.71 -2.91
C TYR A 56 1.47 -10.28 -2.66
N ALA A 57 1.58 -11.59 -2.42
CA ALA A 57 2.85 -12.25 -2.17
C ALA A 57 3.78 -12.22 -3.39
N GLU A 58 3.23 -12.43 -4.59
CA GLU A 58 3.97 -12.37 -5.85
C GLU A 58 4.45 -10.96 -6.18
N GLY A 59 3.64 -9.93 -5.87
CA GLY A 59 3.97 -8.54 -6.17
C GLY A 59 4.87 -7.85 -5.16
N GLY A 60 5.20 -8.48 -4.02
CA GLY A 60 5.88 -7.81 -2.91
C GLY A 60 7.27 -7.27 -3.25
N ALA A 61 8.12 -8.09 -3.85
CA ALA A 61 9.47 -7.70 -4.25
C ALA A 61 9.44 -6.60 -5.34
N ASP A 62 8.63 -6.80 -6.39
CA ASP A 62 8.49 -5.83 -7.48
C ASP A 62 7.96 -4.48 -6.99
N HIS A 63 7.08 -4.49 -5.97
CA HIS A 63 6.57 -3.27 -5.37
C HIS A 63 7.67 -2.47 -4.66
N LEU A 64 8.57 -3.14 -3.92
CA LEU A 64 9.71 -2.50 -3.30
C LEU A 64 10.63 -1.86 -4.35
N GLU A 65 10.97 -2.61 -5.42
CA GLU A 65 11.81 -2.12 -6.51
C GLU A 65 11.17 -0.92 -7.23
N TRP A 66 9.84 -0.96 -7.43
CA TRP A 66 9.12 0.18 -7.99
C TRP A 66 9.24 1.43 -7.12
N LEU A 67 9.05 1.32 -5.79
CA LEU A 67 9.22 2.44 -4.87
C LEU A 67 10.67 2.96 -4.87
N THR A 68 11.65 2.05 -4.84
CA THR A 68 13.08 2.40 -4.95
C THR A 68 13.36 3.17 -6.24
N SER A 69 12.76 2.76 -7.36
CA SER A 69 12.90 3.46 -8.64
C SER A 69 12.33 4.87 -8.65
N LEU A 70 11.43 5.18 -7.73
CA LEU A 70 10.88 6.53 -7.50
C LEU A 70 11.72 7.36 -6.51
N GLY A 71 12.83 6.81 -6.04
CA GLY A 71 13.74 7.46 -5.10
C GLY A 71 13.37 7.28 -3.63
N VAL A 72 12.45 6.35 -3.31
CA VAL A 72 12.15 6.00 -1.91
C VAL A 72 13.37 5.28 -1.31
N PRO A 73 13.96 5.82 -0.22
CA PRO A 73 15.19 5.27 0.32
C PRO A 73 14.92 4.05 1.21
N PHE A 74 15.65 2.96 0.96
CA PHE A 74 15.68 1.78 1.80
C PHE A 74 17.13 1.42 2.11
N LYS A 75 17.44 1.25 3.39
CA LYS A 75 18.74 0.82 3.90
C LYS A 75 18.75 -0.68 4.11
N ASN A 76 19.84 -1.34 3.75
CA ASN A 76 20.02 -2.78 3.96
C ASN A 76 20.39 -3.08 5.42
N SER A 77 19.47 -2.86 6.33
CA SER A 77 19.66 -3.07 7.77
C SER A 77 18.41 -3.58 8.45
N GLU A 78 18.59 -4.42 9.46
CA GLU A 78 17.51 -4.97 10.27
C GLU A 78 17.44 -4.24 11.62
N TYR A 79 16.25 -3.79 12.00
CA TYR A 79 15.95 -3.35 13.36
C TYR A 79 15.91 -4.58 14.28
N PRO A 80 16.75 -4.61 15.33
CA PRO A 80 17.00 -5.85 16.08
C PRO A 80 15.84 -6.28 17.00
N HIS A 81 14.79 -5.46 17.11
CA HIS A 81 13.66 -5.73 18.00
C HIS A 81 12.37 -5.88 17.20
N ARG A 82 11.40 -6.63 17.75
CA ARG A 82 10.05 -6.64 17.21
C ARG A 82 9.35 -5.34 17.58
N ALA A 83 8.85 -4.64 16.58
CA ALA A 83 8.11 -3.39 16.75
C ALA A 83 7.09 -3.21 15.62
N MET A 84 6.16 -2.28 15.77
CA MET A 84 5.28 -1.85 14.69
C MET A 84 6.01 -0.95 13.69
N MET A 85 7.07 -0.28 14.14
CA MET A 85 7.94 0.56 13.32
C MET A 85 9.35 0.54 13.94
N ALA A 86 10.38 0.74 13.14
CA ALA A 86 11.72 0.96 13.65
C ALA A 86 11.78 2.34 14.35
N LEU A 87 12.50 2.41 15.49
CA LEU A 87 12.76 3.68 16.17
C LEU A 87 14.04 4.35 15.66
N THR A 88 14.74 3.66 14.77
CA THR A 88 15.96 4.10 14.07
C THR A 88 15.66 4.26 12.59
N ASP A 89 16.68 4.47 11.77
CA ASP A 89 16.62 4.47 10.32
C ASP A 89 16.74 3.07 9.68
N ASP A 90 16.66 2.01 10.49
CA ASP A 90 16.68 0.63 10.00
C ASP A 90 15.41 0.30 9.23
N CYS A 91 15.57 -0.40 8.10
CA CYS A 91 14.48 -0.56 7.15
C CYS A 91 13.78 -1.91 7.17
N LEU A 92 14.35 -2.94 7.79
CA LEU A 92 13.76 -4.27 7.85
C LEU A 92 13.46 -4.68 9.29
N LEU A 93 12.24 -5.14 9.56
CA LEU A 93 11.88 -5.55 10.93
C LEU A 93 10.76 -6.60 10.96
N TYR A 94 10.66 -7.28 12.09
CA TYR A 94 9.53 -8.14 12.40
C TYR A 94 8.38 -7.34 13.01
N THR A 95 7.28 -7.20 12.30
CA THR A 95 6.07 -6.49 12.75
C THR A 95 4.88 -7.42 12.98
N GLY A 96 4.85 -8.53 12.26
CA GLY A 96 3.78 -9.52 12.35
C GLY A 96 3.99 -10.56 13.45
N SER A 97 3.40 -11.72 13.26
CA SER A 97 3.47 -12.87 14.17
C SER A 97 4.36 -13.99 13.63
N GLU A 98 5.31 -13.67 12.76
CA GLU A 98 6.13 -14.64 12.01
C GLU A 98 6.93 -15.55 12.96
N LYS A 99 7.37 -15.02 14.12
CA LYS A 99 8.11 -15.77 15.18
C LYS A 99 7.19 -16.41 16.22
N ALA A 100 5.88 -16.19 16.13
CA ALA A 100 4.93 -16.75 17.10
C ALA A 100 4.50 -18.18 16.73
N TRP A 101 4.19 -18.99 17.75
CA TRP A 101 3.48 -20.24 17.53
C TRP A 101 2.03 -19.96 17.09
N PRO A 102 1.45 -20.71 16.14
CA PRO A 102 2.00 -21.86 15.43
C PRO A 102 2.77 -21.53 14.15
N TYR A 103 2.85 -20.28 13.75
CA TYR A 103 3.34 -19.86 12.41
C TYR A 103 4.81 -20.20 12.20
N ARG A 104 5.67 -19.98 13.21
CA ARG A 104 7.10 -20.28 13.13
C ARG A 104 7.43 -21.74 12.87
N ASP A 105 6.50 -22.65 13.22
CA ASP A 105 6.67 -24.09 13.03
C ASP A 105 6.16 -24.55 11.67
N GLN A 106 5.37 -23.71 10.98
CA GLN A 106 4.76 -23.98 9.68
C GLN A 106 5.51 -23.27 8.54
N PHE A 107 6.04 -22.10 8.81
CA PHE A 107 6.70 -21.26 7.81
C PHE A 107 8.01 -20.72 8.39
N ALA A 108 9.06 -20.67 7.55
CA ALA A 108 10.33 -20.07 7.95
C ALA A 108 10.09 -18.58 8.31
N PRO A 109 10.41 -18.16 9.56
CA PRO A 109 10.23 -16.78 9.96
C PRO A 109 11.17 -15.85 9.19
N ALA A 110 10.60 -14.82 8.55
CA ALA A 110 11.36 -13.76 7.92
C ALA A 110 10.75 -12.40 8.30
N PRO A 111 11.56 -11.35 8.48
CA PRO A 111 11.04 -10.00 8.67
C PRO A 111 10.44 -9.49 7.36
N ARG A 112 9.22 -8.96 7.43
CA ARG A 112 8.48 -8.47 6.26
C ARG A 112 8.05 -7.02 6.38
N GLY A 113 8.22 -6.40 7.54
CA GLY A 113 8.05 -4.96 7.72
C GLY A 113 9.21 -4.21 7.07
N HIS A 114 8.90 -3.29 6.16
CA HIS A 114 9.88 -2.42 5.50
C HIS A 114 9.54 -0.98 5.82
N ASN A 115 10.44 -0.30 6.52
CA ASN A 115 10.39 1.15 6.74
C ASN A 115 11.27 1.87 5.72
N LEU A 116 10.96 3.14 5.49
CA LEU A 116 11.89 4.02 4.80
C LEU A 116 13.13 4.29 5.68
N GLU A 117 14.25 4.63 5.05
CA GLU A 117 15.47 5.10 5.73
C GLU A 117 15.23 6.50 6.34
N VAL A 118 14.41 6.52 7.39
CA VAL A 118 14.04 7.73 8.15
C VAL A 118 13.92 7.35 9.61
N GLU A 119 14.51 8.15 10.48
CA GLU A 119 14.45 7.90 11.92
C GLU A 119 13.02 7.97 12.46
N GLY A 120 12.59 6.92 13.17
CA GLY A 120 11.30 6.83 13.83
C GLY A 120 10.12 6.65 12.84
N ASP A 121 8.99 7.28 13.17
CA ASP A 121 7.71 7.13 12.47
C ASP A 121 7.44 8.23 11.40
N ASN A 122 8.49 8.83 10.86
CA ASN A 122 8.41 9.98 9.95
C ASN A 122 8.45 9.61 8.46
N GLY A 123 8.32 8.34 8.10
CA GLY A 123 8.41 7.88 6.71
C GLY A 123 7.25 8.35 5.81
N GLY A 124 6.03 8.46 6.34
CA GLY A 124 4.84 8.80 5.57
C GLY A 124 4.91 10.14 4.83
N PRO A 125 5.35 11.23 5.47
CA PRO A 125 5.53 12.51 4.79
C PRO A 125 6.54 12.43 3.63
N LEU A 126 7.67 11.74 3.83
CA LEU A 126 8.68 11.55 2.78
C LEU A 126 8.15 10.70 1.62
N LEU A 127 7.48 9.58 1.92
CA LEU A 127 6.85 8.74 0.91
C LEU A 127 5.89 9.55 0.04
N MET A 128 5.01 10.32 0.65
CA MET A 128 4.06 11.13 -0.09
C MET A 128 4.71 12.24 -0.91
N GLN A 129 5.76 12.88 -0.39
CA GLN A 129 6.53 13.87 -1.15
C GLN A 129 7.11 13.26 -2.44
N LEU A 130 7.70 12.07 -2.37
CA LEU A 130 8.30 11.38 -3.51
C LEU A 130 7.23 10.91 -4.51
N LEU A 131 6.11 10.35 -4.03
CA LEU A 131 5.00 9.96 -4.88
C LEU A 131 4.36 11.16 -5.58
N GLU A 132 4.17 12.28 -4.90
CA GLU A 132 3.66 13.51 -5.53
C GLU A 132 4.63 14.06 -6.59
N ALA A 133 5.94 14.01 -6.33
CA ALA A 133 6.94 14.41 -7.32
C ALA A 133 6.82 13.53 -8.58
N ALA A 134 6.74 12.22 -8.40
CA ALA A 134 6.59 11.28 -9.50
C ALA A 134 5.28 11.47 -10.30
N VAL A 135 4.19 11.85 -9.64
CA VAL A 135 2.90 12.19 -10.28
C VAL A 135 3.05 13.45 -11.15
N ARG A 136 3.71 14.49 -10.63
CA ARG A 136 3.96 15.75 -11.35
C ARG A 136 4.87 15.55 -12.56
N GLU A 137 5.96 14.81 -12.39
CA GLU A 137 6.90 14.50 -13.49
C GLU A 137 6.23 13.77 -14.65
N ARG A 138 5.22 12.94 -14.36
CA ARG A 138 4.44 12.23 -15.37
C ARG A 138 3.30 13.04 -15.97
N GLY A 139 3.17 14.31 -15.59
CA GLY A 139 2.14 15.20 -16.11
C GLY A 139 0.71 14.80 -15.73
N VAL A 140 0.54 14.06 -14.63
CA VAL A 140 -0.79 13.67 -14.13
C VAL A 140 -1.47 14.91 -13.52
N ALA A 141 -2.68 15.21 -13.99
CA ALA A 141 -3.47 16.32 -13.46
C ALA A 141 -4.02 15.96 -12.07
N VAL A 142 -3.74 16.80 -11.08
CA VAL A 142 -4.25 16.67 -9.70
C VAL A 142 -5.26 17.78 -9.44
N ALA A 143 -6.51 17.41 -9.15
CA ALA A 143 -7.57 18.33 -8.78
C ALA A 143 -7.82 18.27 -7.26
N LEU A 144 -7.29 19.24 -6.53
CA LEU A 144 -7.56 19.42 -5.10
C LEU A 144 -8.95 20.05 -4.88
N GLU A 145 -9.43 20.07 -3.63
CA GLU A 145 -10.76 20.57 -3.23
C GLU A 145 -11.91 20.03 -4.08
N SER A 146 -11.73 18.81 -4.61
CA SER A 146 -12.61 18.16 -5.57
C SER A 146 -13.23 16.91 -4.95
N ARG A 147 -14.47 17.01 -4.48
CA ARG A 147 -15.19 15.88 -3.86
C ARG A 147 -15.93 15.08 -4.91
N VAL A 148 -15.54 13.83 -5.12
CA VAL A 148 -16.31 12.90 -5.95
C VAL A 148 -17.63 12.59 -5.25
N LEU A 149 -18.74 12.79 -5.96
CA LEU A 149 -20.10 12.60 -5.45
C LEU A 149 -20.68 11.25 -5.89
N ARG A 150 -20.49 10.88 -7.15
CA ARG A 150 -21.02 9.65 -7.74
C ARG A 150 -20.28 9.27 -9.03
N LEU A 151 -20.41 8.01 -9.41
CA LEU A 151 -19.97 7.51 -10.69
C LEU A 151 -21.00 7.89 -11.77
N ILE A 152 -20.51 8.13 -13.00
CA ILE A 152 -21.37 8.23 -14.20
C ILE A 152 -21.37 6.86 -14.84
N VAL A 153 -22.55 6.29 -14.99
CA VAL A 153 -22.73 4.94 -15.52
C VAL A 153 -23.59 5.02 -16.79
N LYS A 154 -23.24 4.25 -17.79
CA LYS A 154 -24.06 4.00 -18.98
C LYS A 154 -24.48 2.54 -19.00
N ASP A 155 -25.73 2.35 -19.38
CA ASP A 155 -26.23 1.03 -19.71
C ASP A 155 -25.82 0.71 -21.16
N ARG A 156 -25.14 -0.41 -21.35
CA ARG A 156 -24.76 -0.93 -22.67
C ARG A 156 -24.97 -2.43 -22.66
N ASP A 157 -25.87 -2.91 -23.47
CA ASP A 157 -26.10 -4.33 -23.73
C ASP A 157 -26.25 -5.15 -22.44
N ASP A 158 -27.12 -4.68 -21.53
CA ASP A 158 -27.38 -5.24 -20.19
C ASP A 158 -26.18 -5.21 -19.21
N ALA A 159 -25.11 -4.46 -19.53
CA ALA A 159 -23.97 -4.26 -18.66
C ALA A 159 -23.78 -2.77 -18.27
N LEU A 160 -23.65 -2.51 -16.97
CA LEU A 160 -23.34 -1.17 -16.47
C LEU A 160 -21.85 -0.85 -16.71
N THR A 161 -21.61 0.20 -17.49
CA THR A 161 -20.25 0.66 -17.79
C THR A 161 -19.98 2.00 -17.11
N VAL A 162 -18.98 2.07 -16.23
CA VAL A 162 -18.53 3.33 -15.64
C VAL A 162 -17.78 4.15 -16.69
N CYS A 163 -18.25 5.37 -16.95
CA CYS A 163 -17.69 6.24 -17.97
C CYS A 163 -17.21 7.60 -17.45
N GLY A 164 -17.25 7.81 -16.14
CA GLY A 164 -16.78 9.05 -15.54
C GLY A 164 -17.21 9.23 -14.10
N VAL A 165 -17.00 10.44 -13.59
CA VAL A 165 -17.37 10.84 -12.23
C VAL A 165 -18.02 12.22 -12.22
N VAL A 166 -18.92 12.45 -11.27
CA VAL A 166 -19.41 13.78 -10.92
C VAL A 166 -18.66 14.26 -9.70
N VAL A 167 -18.12 15.45 -9.78
CA VAL A 167 -17.27 16.06 -8.75
C VAL A 167 -17.88 17.40 -8.33
N ARG A 168 -17.90 17.69 -7.03
CA ARG A 168 -18.17 19.04 -6.52
C ARG A 168 -16.85 19.76 -6.34
N GLN A 169 -16.72 20.87 -7.03
CA GLN A 169 -15.56 21.77 -6.97
C GLN A 169 -16.05 23.21 -6.96
N ASP A 170 -15.57 24.02 -6.03
CA ASP A 170 -15.99 25.44 -5.86
C ASP A 170 -17.51 25.62 -5.70
N GLY A 171 -18.17 24.65 -5.08
CA GLY A 171 -19.63 24.63 -4.87
C GLY A 171 -20.45 24.12 -6.08
N GLU A 172 -19.86 23.92 -7.25
CA GLU A 172 -20.50 23.51 -8.48
C GLU A 172 -20.26 22.02 -8.78
N GLU A 173 -21.20 21.38 -9.47
CA GLU A 173 -21.01 20.03 -10.00
C GLU A 173 -20.32 20.09 -11.37
N ARG A 174 -19.23 19.36 -11.50
CA ARG A 174 -18.47 19.18 -12.73
C ARG A 174 -18.46 17.71 -13.13
N TYR A 175 -18.45 17.45 -14.44
CA TYR A 175 -18.51 16.11 -15.01
C TYR A 175 -17.18 15.80 -15.68
N TYR A 176 -16.52 14.74 -15.21
CA TYR A 176 -15.27 14.25 -15.78
C TYR A 176 -15.51 12.93 -16.47
N LYS A 177 -15.22 12.89 -17.77
CA LYS A 177 -15.28 11.66 -18.57
C LYS A 177 -14.00 10.85 -18.36
N ALA A 178 -14.15 9.54 -18.19
CA ALA A 178 -13.04 8.59 -18.18
C ALA A 178 -12.88 7.98 -19.59
N GLU A 179 -11.67 8.08 -20.15
CA GLU A 179 -11.40 7.49 -21.48
C GLU A 179 -11.20 5.97 -21.40
N ARG A 180 -10.73 5.45 -20.27
CA ARG A 180 -10.49 4.01 -20.06
C ARG A 180 -11.29 3.47 -18.87
N SER A 181 -10.97 3.93 -17.66
CA SER A 181 -11.56 3.44 -16.41
C SER A 181 -11.51 4.49 -15.30
N VAL A 182 -12.24 4.25 -14.23
CA VAL A 182 -12.16 5.00 -12.98
C VAL A 182 -11.59 4.05 -11.91
N VAL A 183 -10.52 4.47 -11.25
CA VAL A 183 -9.94 3.74 -10.11
C VAL A 183 -10.38 4.43 -8.82
N LEU A 184 -11.04 3.71 -7.93
CA LEU A 184 -11.50 4.23 -6.64
C LEU A 184 -10.41 4.00 -5.57
N CYS A 185 -9.82 5.10 -5.10
CA CYS A 185 -8.83 5.13 -4.02
C CYS A 185 -9.32 6.01 -2.87
N ALA A 186 -10.61 5.91 -2.52
CA ALA A 186 -11.28 6.79 -1.56
C ALA A 186 -11.06 6.39 -0.08
N GLY A 187 -10.27 5.35 0.18
CA GLY A 187 -10.06 4.79 1.52
C GLY A 187 -11.23 3.90 1.98
N GLY A 188 -11.28 3.63 3.29
CA GLY A 188 -12.33 2.82 3.89
C GLY A 188 -13.61 3.61 4.18
N PHE A 189 -14.69 2.89 4.47
CA PHE A 189 -16.01 3.45 4.75
C PHE A 189 -16.51 3.17 6.18
N VAL A 190 -15.61 2.76 7.07
CA VAL A 190 -15.93 2.40 8.48
C VAL A 190 -16.63 3.52 9.26
N MET A 191 -16.52 4.78 8.81
CA MET A 191 -17.21 5.92 9.41
C MET A 191 -18.56 6.25 8.73
N ASN A 192 -19.01 5.44 7.78
CA ASN A 192 -20.29 5.62 7.10
C ASN A 192 -21.28 4.56 7.57
N SER A 193 -22.18 4.96 8.49
CA SER A 193 -23.18 4.08 9.09
C SER A 193 -24.18 3.51 8.09
N ASP A 194 -24.37 4.16 6.94
CA ASP A 194 -25.30 3.69 5.91
C ASP A 194 -24.68 2.58 5.04
N MET A 195 -23.35 2.37 5.15
CA MET A 195 -22.60 1.34 4.42
C MET A 195 -22.16 0.16 5.32
N LEU A 196 -22.42 0.23 6.62
CA LEU A 196 -22.15 -0.82 7.60
C LEU A 196 -23.42 -1.59 7.93
#